data_5328ff3ece99250d6fa612c586bbfc60
#
_entry.id   5328ff3ece99250d6fa612c586bbfc60
#
_cell.length_a   1.000
_cell.length_b   1.000
_cell.length_c   1.000
_cell.angle_alpha   90.00
_cell.angle_beta   90.00
_cell.angle_gamma   90.00
#
_symmetry.space_group_name_H-M   'P 1'
#
loop_
_entity.id
_entity.type
_entity.pdbx_description
1 polymer ?
#
loop_
_entity_poly.entity_id
_entity_poly.type
_entity_poly.pdbx_seq_one_letter_code
_entity_poly.pdbx_strand_id
1 'polypeptide(L)'
;PPFLEGRKYPEMTLSTKLGNHRLVAKYDLILVQDDNLIIFDWKTSRKQPRKAWLLDRVQTRLYRLILTQAGSSLTSMGEMRPEQVSMNYWFTANPSALVSLPYSEKTYLKDITFFEEIAQEILDRKEENFYRTNDLNKCRYCVYRSHCDRGVEAGDLETFDSFGVDEEDFELDLDFDEIQELEF
;
A
#
# COMPACT_ATOMS: atom_id res chain seq x y z
N PRO A 1 0.79 -12.70 15.25
CA PRO A 1 0.37 -12.81 16.65
C PRO A 1 -0.43 -14.09 16.86
N PRO A 2 -0.21 -14.85 17.94
CA PRO A 2 -0.87 -16.14 18.16
C PRO A 2 -2.37 -16.07 18.47
N PHE A 3 -2.95 -14.87 18.54
CA PHE A 3 -4.31 -14.64 19.01
C PHE A 3 -5.30 -14.27 17.90
N LEU A 4 -4.89 -14.36 16.63
CA LEU A 4 -5.80 -14.06 15.53
C LEU A 4 -6.65 -15.29 15.19
N GLU A 5 -7.87 -15.30 15.65
CA GLU A 5 -8.88 -16.29 15.25
C GLU A 5 -9.44 -15.94 13.88
N GLY A 6 -9.66 -16.95 13.02
CA GLY A 6 -10.15 -16.77 11.66
C GLY A 6 -9.28 -17.45 10.60
N ARG A 7 -9.71 -17.34 9.34
CA ARG A 7 -8.95 -17.86 8.19
C ARG A 7 -7.85 -16.85 7.82
N LYS A 8 -6.65 -17.37 7.61
CA LYS A 8 -5.45 -16.56 7.35
C LYS A 8 -4.95 -16.82 5.94
N TYR A 9 -4.65 -15.75 5.22
CA TYR A 9 -4.08 -15.78 3.88
C TYR A 9 -2.79 -14.97 3.89
N PRO A 10 -1.64 -15.61 4.18
CA PRO A 10 -0.33 -14.93 4.14
C PRO A 10 0.15 -14.75 2.71
N GLU A 11 0.94 -13.72 2.45
CA GLU A 11 1.63 -13.42 1.18
C GLU A 11 0.68 -13.42 -0.03
N MET A 12 -0.57 -13.01 0.18
CA MET A 12 -1.59 -13.09 -0.85
C MET A 12 -1.53 -11.88 -1.78
N THR A 13 -1.52 -12.15 -3.08
CA THR A 13 -1.63 -11.13 -4.10
C THR A 13 -3.07 -11.02 -4.61
N LEU A 14 -3.61 -9.81 -4.62
CA LEU A 14 -4.91 -9.52 -5.20
C LEU A 14 -4.78 -8.42 -6.24
N SER A 15 -5.68 -8.42 -7.20
CA SER A 15 -5.74 -7.38 -8.22
C SER A 15 -7.18 -6.99 -8.53
N THR A 16 -7.35 -5.75 -8.97
CA THR A 16 -8.65 -5.23 -9.43
C THR A 16 -8.46 -4.31 -10.63
N LYS A 17 -9.54 -4.03 -11.35
CA LYS A 17 -9.53 -3.09 -12.46
C LYS A 17 -9.87 -1.67 -11.96
N LEU A 18 -9.16 -0.69 -12.51
CA LEU A 18 -9.47 0.72 -12.36
C LEU A 18 -9.48 1.34 -13.77
N GLY A 19 -10.66 1.48 -14.37
CA GLY A 19 -10.79 1.81 -15.78
C GLY A 19 -10.09 0.77 -16.67
N ASN A 20 -9.12 1.20 -17.46
CA ASN A 20 -8.30 0.33 -18.33
C ASN A 20 -7.02 -0.17 -17.66
N HIS A 21 -6.80 0.14 -16.38
CA HIS A 21 -5.62 -0.23 -15.63
C HIS A 21 -5.92 -1.38 -14.66
N ARG A 22 -4.87 -2.11 -14.31
CA ARG A 22 -4.92 -3.11 -13.25
C ARG A 22 -4.15 -2.58 -12.05
N LEU A 23 -4.80 -2.54 -10.90
CA LEU A 23 -4.18 -2.31 -9.62
C LEU A 23 -3.84 -3.65 -8.98
N VAL A 24 -2.64 -3.77 -8.43
CA VAL A 24 -2.14 -5.01 -7.81
C VAL A 24 -1.61 -4.68 -6.42
N ALA A 25 -1.88 -5.55 -5.45
CA ALA A 25 -1.32 -5.46 -4.11
C ALA A 25 -0.93 -6.85 -3.61
N LYS A 26 0.27 -6.97 -3.01
CA LYS A 26 0.71 -8.14 -2.27
C LYS A 26 0.58 -7.82 -0.77
N TYR A 27 -0.15 -8.66 -0.05
CA TYR A 27 -0.45 -8.47 1.37
C TYR A 27 0.40 -9.39 2.21
N ASP A 28 0.99 -8.90 3.29
CA ASP A 28 1.71 -9.75 4.24
C ASP A 28 0.76 -10.77 4.87
N LEU A 29 -0.44 -10.31 5.30
CA LEU A 29 -1.49 -11.18 5.80
C LEU A 29 -2.85 -10.55 5.63
N ILE A 30 -3.80 -11.34 5.11
CA ILE A 30 -5.24 -11.06 5.19
C ILE A 30 -5.85 -12.05 6.19
N LEU A 31 -6.55 -11.53 7.18
CA LEU A 31 -7.35 -12.31 8.13
C LEU A 31 -8.84 -12.14 7.81
N VAL A 32 -9.55 -13.25 7.67
CA VAL A 32 -11.01 -13.27 7.54
C VAL A 32 -11.61 -13.69 8.88
N GLN A 33 -12.37 -12.80 9.48
CA GLN A 33 -13.04 -13.01 10.76
C GLN A 33 -14.46 -12.45 10.69
N ASP A 34 -15.47 -13.29 10.92
CA ASP A 34 -16.88 -12.89 10.93
C ASP A 34 -17.28 -12.03 9.72
N ASP A 35 -16.88 -12.46 8.50
CA ASP A 35 -17.09 -11.75 7.23
C ASP A 35 -16.43 -10.35 7.15
N ASN A 36 -15.50 -10.04 8.07
CA ASN A 36 -14.62 -8.89 7.96
C ASN A 36 -13.25 -9.32 7.41
N LEU A 37 -12.68 -8.44 6.60
CA LEU A 37 -11.35 -8.60 6.04
C LEU A 37 -10.39 -7.64 6.72
N ILE A 38 -9.39 -8.19 7.38
CA ILE A 38 -8.43 -7.42 8.17
C ILE A 38 -7.04 -7.61 7.56
N ILE A 39 -6.46 -6.54 7.05
CA ILE A 39 -5.09 -6.51 6.57
C ILE A 39 -4.17 -6.35 7.77
N PHE A 40 -3.13 -7.18 7.85
CA PHE A 40 -2.00 -6.96 8.74
C PHE A 40 -0.77 -6.71 7.88
N ASP A 41 -0.08 -5.62 8.18
CA ASP A 41 1.13 -5.18 7.50
C ASP A 41 2.22 -4.96 8.57
N TRP A 42 3.35 -5.67 8.43
CA TRP A 42 4.45 -5.64 9.37
C TRP A 42 5.40 -4.50 9.04
N LYS A 43 5.81 -3.78 10.06
CA LYS A 43 6.80 -2.72 9.92
C LYS A 43 7.97 -2.96 10.88
N THR A 44 9.18 -2.94 10.32
CA THR A 44 10.43 -3.12 11.07
C THR A 44 10.93 -1.81 11.68
N SER A 45 10.38 -0.68 11.24
CA SER A 45 10.79 0.64 11.70
C SER A 45 10.65 0.80 13.22
N ARG A 46 11.67 1.43 13.83
CA ARG A 46 11.69 1.69 15.29
C ARG A 46 10.75 2.80 15.72
N LYS A 47 10.44 3.73 14.81
CA LYS A 47 9.53 4.84 15.07
C LYS A 47 8.16 4.53 14.50
N GLN A 48 7.14 4.71 15.32
CA GLN A 48 5.75 4.60 14.90
C GLN A 48 5.30 5.95 14.33
N PRO A 49 4.93 6.00 13.04
CA PRO A 49 4.40 7.21 12.43
C PRO A 49 3.06 7.64 13.04
N ARG A 50 2.69 8.91 12.85
CA ARG A 50 1.38 9.40 13.24
C ARG A 50 0.28 8.71 12.42
N LYS A 51 -0.83 8.36 13.06
CA LYS A 51 -1.97 7.70 12.41
C LYS A 51 -2.47 8.45 11.17
N ALA A 52 -2.51 9.78 11.21
CA ALA A 52 -2.93 10.61 10.07
C ALA A 52 -2.01 10.39 8.85
N TRP A 53 -0.71 10.30 9.08
CA TRP A 53 0.26 10.03 8.01
C TRP A 53 0.07 8.63 7.41
N LEU A 54 -0.14 7.61 8.26
CA LEU A 54 -0.43 6.25 7.79
C LEU A 54 -1.69 6.18 6.94
N LEU A 55 -2.72 6.96 7.27
CA LEU A 55 -3.97 7.02 6.51
C LEU A 55 -3.78 7.60 5.09
N ASP A 56 -2.82 8.51 4.93
CA ASP A 56 -2.56 9.20 3.65
C ASP A 56 -1.58 8.43 2.76
N ARG A 57 -0.94 7.37 3.27
CA ARG A 57 -0.02 6.55 2.45
C ARG A 57 -0.74 5.90 1.28
N VAL A 58 -0.09 5.91 0.12
CA VAL A 58 -0.57 5.24 -1.10
C VAL A 58 -0.86 3.77 -0.83
N GLN A 59 0.06 3.05 -0.16
CA GLN A 59 -0.09 1.64 0.22
C GLN A 59 -1.37 1.42 1.05
N THR A 60 -1.60 2.21 2.10
CA THR A 60 -2.78 2.09 2.96
C THR A 60 -4.08 2.27 2.17
N ARG A 61 -4.11 3.25 1.29
CA ARG A 61 -5.27 3.56 0.46
C ARG A 61 -5.50 2.45 -0.58
N LEU A 62 -4.44 2.05 -1.28
CA LEU A 62 -4.48 1.04 -2.34
C LEU A 62 -4.91 -0.33 -1.79
N TYR A 63 -4.29 -0.77 -0.70
CA TYR A 63 -4.55 -2.08 -0.12
C TYR A 63 -6.00 -2.23 0.31
N ARG A 64 -6.56 -1.24 1.01
CA ARG A 64 -7.97 -1.27 1.43
C ARG A 64 -8.92 -1.22 0.23
N LEU A 65 -8.60 -0.40 -0.79
CA LEU A 65 -9.38 -0.31 -2.02
C LEU A 65 -9.45 -1.66 -2.74
N ILE A 66 -8.29 -2.27 -3.03
CA ILE A 66 -8.22 -3.56 -3.74
C ILE A 66 -8.93 -4.65 -2.94
N LEU A 67 -8.70 -4.73 -1.62
CA LEU A 67 -9.34 -5.74 -0.79
C LEU A 67 -10.86 -5.57 -0.75
N THR A 68 -11.39 -4.36 -0.80
CA THR A 68 -12.84 -4.12 -0.89
C THR A 68 -13.40 -4.65 -2.21
N GLN A 69 -12.69 -4.45 -3.33
CA GLN A 69 -13.18 -4.83 -4.66
C GLN A 69 -12.96 -6.31 -4.98
N ALA A 70 -11.85 -6.90 -4.55
CA ALA A 70 -11.45 -8.26 -4.90
C ALA A 70 -11.59 -9.28 -3.77
N GLY A 71 -11.88 -8.84 -2.54
CA GLY A 71 -11.89 -9.69 -1.35
C GLY A 71 -13.13 -10.57 -1.21
N SER A 72 -14.16 -10.40 -2.02
CA SER A 72 -15.37 -11.20 -1.98
C SER A 72 -15.11 -12.71 -2.12
N SER A 73 -14.10 -13.10 -2.89
CA SER A 73 -13.70 -14.50 -3.06
C SER A 73 -13.16 -15.16 -1.77
N LEU A 74 -12.75 -14.36 -0.79
CA LEU A 74 -12.22 -14.83 0.49
C LEU A 74 -13.30 -15.06 1.54
N THR A 75 -14.52 -14.58 1.30
CA THR A 75 -15.66 -14.67 2.21
C THR A 75 -16.77 -15.50 1.58
N SER A 76 -17.77 -15.86 2.36
CA SER A 76 -19.01 -16.46 1.85
C SER A 76 -20.05 -15.42 1.43
N MET A 77 -19.75 -14.13 1.64
CA MET A 77 -20.59 -13.02 1.25
C MET A 77 -20.32 -12.63 -0.22
N GLY A 78 -21.30 -11.99 -0.85
CA GLY A 78 -21.14 -11.39 -2.17
C GLY A 78 -20.23 -10.16 -2.14
N GLU A 79 -20.71 -9.02 -2.59
CA GLU A 79 -19.94 -7.78 -2.57
C GLU A 79 -19.54 -7.37 -1.15
N MET A 80 -18.28 -6.95 -1.01
CA MET A 80 -17.74 -6.43 0.25
C MET A 80 -18.06 -4.95 0.38
N ARG A 81 -18.50 -4.56 1.58
CA ARG A 81 -18.64 -3.15 1.92
C ARG A 81 -17.34 -2.61 2.52
N PRO A 82 -16.98 -1.35 2.25
CA PRO A 82 -15.77 -0.75 2.81
C PRO A 82 -15.63 -0.87 4.32
N GLU A 83 -16.76 -0.80 5.06
CA GLU A 83 -16.78 -0.91 6.53
C GLU A 83 -16.40 -2.31 7.05
N GLN A 84 -16.42 -3.32 6.19
CA GLN A 84 -15.98 -4.67 6.51
C GLN A 84 -14.48 -4.87 6.29
N VAL A 85 -13.79 -3.84 5.78
CA VAL A 85 -12.35 -3.86 5.53
C VAL A 85 -11.63 -2.95 6.52
N SER A 86 -10.53 -3.42 7.09
CA SER A 86 -9.66 -2.62 7.93
C SER A 86 -8.19 -2.99 7.70
N MET A 87 -7.28 -2.08 8.04
CA MET A 87 -5.85 -2.33 7.95
C MET A 87 -5.19 -2.07 9.30
N ASN A 88 -4.33 -2.99 9.70
CA ASN A 88 -3.57 -2.92 10.94
C ASN A 88 -2.08 -2.90 10.63
N TYR A 89 -1.40 -1.85 11.03
CA TYR A 89 0.05 -1.80 11.06
C TYR A 89 0.58 -2.36 12.36
N TRP A 90 1.49 -3.33 12.26
CA TRP A 90 2.14 -3.93 13.41
C TRP A 90 3.65 -3.65 13.38
N PHE A 91 4.09 -2.81 14.31
CA PHE A 91 5.49 -2.42 14.44
C PHE A 91 6.23 -3.43 15.29
N THR A 92 7.22 -4.15 14.71
CA THR A 92 7.98 -5.22 15.40
C THR A 92 8.81 -4.67 16.56
N ALA A 93 9.27 -3.43 16.48
CA ALA A 93 9.99 -2.75 17.55
C ALA A 93 9.10 -2.41 18.77
N ASN A 94 7.78 -2.36 18.59
CA ASN A 94 6.79 -2.15 19.66
C ASN A 94 5.59 -3.08 19.45
N PRO A 95 5.73 -4.39 19.76
CA PRO A 95 4.71 -5.38 19.45
C PRO A 95 3.35 -5.16 20.13
N SER A 96 3.30 -4.37 21.18
CA SER A 96 2.06 -3.99 21.86
C SER A 96 1.29 -2.85 21.16
N ALA A 97 1.94 -2.11 20.26
CA ALA A 97 1.36 -0.99 19.55
C ALA A 97 0.85 -1.43 18.17
N LEU A 98 -0.42 -1.80 18.12
CA LEU A 98 -1.14 -2.05 16.88
C LEU A 98 -1.86 -0.77 16.46
N VAL A 99 -1.65 -0.30 15.23
CA VAL A 99 -2.36 0.85 14.68
C VAL A 99 -3.47 0.36 13.76
N SER A 100 -4.70 0.44 14.23
CA SER A 100 -5.87 0.05 13.45
C SER A 100 -6.44 1.22 12.66
N LEU A 101 -6.67 0.99 11.36
CA LEU A 101 -7.15 1.94 10.38
C LEU A 101 -8.46 1.40 9.76
N PRO A 102 -9.63 1.77 10.30
CA PRO A 102 -10.90 1.39 9.71
C PRO A 102 -11.09 2.03 8.34
N TYR A 103 -11.95 1.44 7.53
CA TYR A 103 -12.32 1.97 6.24
C TYR A 103 -13.80 2.38 6.24
N SER A 104 -14.18 3.26 5.35
CA SER A 104 -15.57 3.72 5.21
C SER A 104 -15.88 3.97 3.75
N GLU A 105 -17.16 3.92 3.38
CA GLU A 105 -17.60 4.24 2.02
C GLU A 105 -17.11 5.61 1.56
N LYS A 106 -17.18 6.63 2.42
CA LYS A 106 -16.68 7.97 2.10
C LYS A 106 -15.20 7.98 1.75
N THR A 107 -14.37 7.20 2.47
CA THR A 107 -12.93 7.12 2.21
C THR A 107 -12.66 6.29 0.96
N TYR A 108 -13.41 5.21 0.77
CA TYR A 108 -13.36 4.35 -0.41
C TYR A 108 -13.59 5.14 -1.70
N LEU A 109 -14.64 5.95 -1.75
CA LEU A 109 -14.93 6.80 -2.91
C LEU A 109 -13.82 7.82 -3.18
N LYS A 110 -13.25 8.42 -2.14
CA LYS A 110 -12.09 9.31 -2.27
C LYS A 110 -10.85 8.59 -2.80
N ASP A 111 -10.65 7.33 -2.39
CA ASP A 111 -9.50 6.54 -2.83
C ASP A 111 -9.67 6.14 -4.31
N ILE A 112 -10.86 5.79 -4.77
CA ILE A 112 -11.15 5.57 -6.19
C ILE A 112 -10.74 6.81 -7.00
N THR A 113 -11.31 7.98 -6.68
CA THR A 113 -11.01 9.22 -7.39
C THR A 113 -9.51 9.53 -7.41
N PHE A 114 -8.84 9.35 -6.27
CA PHE A 114 -7.41 9.60 -6.16
C PHE A 114 -6.58 8.70 -7.10
N PHE A 115 -6.89 7.41 -7.18
CA PHE A 115 -6.14 6.51 -8.07
C PHE A 115 -6.52 6.70 -9.53
N GLU A 116 -7.75 7.09 -9.85
CA GLU A 116 -8.15 7.49 -11.21
C GLU A 116 -7.38 8.73 -11.67
N GLU A 117 -7.26 9.75 -10.82
CA GLU A 117 -6.48 10.97 -11.09
C GLU A 117 -5.00 10.67 -11.32
N ILE A 118 -4.39 9.83 -10.48
CA ILE A 118 -2.99 9.41 -10.65
C ILE A 118 -2.80 8.63 -11.96
N ALA A 119 -3.69 7.67 -12.24
CA ALA A 119 -3.61 6.89 -13.47
C ALA A 119 -3.72 7.79 -14.70
N GLN A 120 -4.66 8.74 -14.68
CA GLN A 120 -4.83 9.70 -15.76
C GLN A 120 -3.61 10.63 -15.91
N GLU A 121 -3.05 11.12 -14.80
CA GLU A 121 -1.83 11.93 -14.81
C GLU A 121 -0.66 11.19 -15.45
N ILE A 122 -0.50 9.90 -15.14
CA ILE A 122 0.57 9.06 -15.72
C ILE A 122 0.37 8.92 -17.24
N LEU A 123 -0.87 8.66 -17.67
CA LEU A 123 -1.20 8.49 -19.10
C LEU A 123 -1.02 9.77 -19.93
N ASP A 124 -1.37 10.91 -19.35
CA ASP A 124 -1.27 12.20 -20.02
C ASP A 124 0.17 12.71 -20.13
N ARG A 125 1.08 12.10 -19.37
CA ARG A 125 2.52 12.43 -19.43
C ARG A 125 3.14 11.84 -20.68
N LYS A 126 3.55 12.70 -21.59
CA LYS A 126 4.44 12.35 -22.72
C LYS A 126 5.88 12.33 -22.24
N GLU A 127 6.76 11.59 -22.92
CA GLU A 127 8.19 11.50 -22.59
C GLU A 127 8.87 12.87 -22.38
N GLU A 128 8.52 13.84 -23.18
CA GLU A 128 9.02 15.22 -23.12
C GLU A 128 8.54 16.02 -21.90
N ASN A 129 7.51 15.53 -21.20
CA ASN A 129 6.87 16.21 -20.06
C ASN A 129 7.26 15.61 -18.70
N PHE A 130 8.19 14.67 -18.66
CA PHE A 130 8.75 14.19 -17.40
C PHE A 130 9.75 15.21 -16.85
N TYR A 131 9.29 16.01 -15.89
CA TYR A 131 10.13 17.01 -15.23
C TYR A 131 10.76 16.48 -13.94
N ARG A 132 11.92 17.02 -13.61
CA ARG A 132 12.59 16.77 -12.33
C ARG A 132 11.81 17.49 -11.22
N THR A 133 11.54 16.80 -10.11
CA THR A 133 10.92 17.45 -8.96
C THR A 133 11.75 18.62 -8.43
N ASN A 134 11.11 19.71 -8.03
CA ASN A 134 11.77 20.81 -7.33
C ASN A 134 11.91 20.54 -5.82
N ASP A 135 11.22 19.53 -5.29
CA ASP A 135 11.33 19.11 -3.90
C ASP A 135 12.59 18.26 -3.71
N LEU A 136 13.66 18.90 -3.22
CA LEU A 136 14.94 18.24 -2.96
C LEU A 136 14.88 17.22 -1.83
N ASN A 137 13.86 17.29 -0.96
CA ASN A 137 13.68 16.27 0.09
C ASN A 137 13.40 14.89 -0.52
N LYS A 138 12.63 14.84 -1.61
CA LYS A 138 12.40 13.61 -2.37
C LYS A 138 13.68 13.04 -3.02
N CYS A 139 14.67 13.90 -3.26
CA CYS A 139 15.94 13.47 -3.85
C CYS A 139 16.92 12.92 -2.82
N ARG A 140 16.69 13.14 -1.54
CA ARG A 140 17.62 12.80 -0.47
C ARG A 140 17.95 11.30 -0.44
N TYR A 141 16.97 10.46 -0.72
CA TYR A 141 17.08 9.00 -0.71
C TYR A 141 16.86 8.37 -2.10
N CYS A 142 16.70 9.19 -3.13
CA CYS A 142 16.45 8.73 -4.48
C CYS A 142 17.68 8.03 -5.07
N VAL A 143 17.56 6.76 -5.43
CA VAL A 143 18.65 5.98 -6.05
C VAL A 143 19.03 6.48 -7.44
N TYR A 144 18.15 7.23 -8.10
CA TYR A 144 18.35 7.81 -9.42
C TYR A 144 18.90 9.25 -9.40
N ARG A 145 19.32 9.77 -8.24
CA ARG A 145 19.74 11.17 -8.09
C ARG A 145 20.95 11.54 -8.96
N SER A 146 21.85 10.59 -9.25
CA SER A 146 22.97 10.78 -10.16
C SER A 146 22.53 11.08 -11.59
N HIS A 147 21.43 10.48 -12.06
CA HIS A 147 20.84 10.78 -13.37
C HIS A 147 20.23 12.18 -13.45
N CYS A 148 20.01 12.81 -12.31
CA CYS A 148 19.49 14.17 -12.21
C CYS A 148 20.58 15.21 -11.91
N ASP A 149 21.86 14.84 -11.86
CA ASP A 149 22.99 15.68 -11.42
C ASP A 149 22.81 16.25 -10.00
N ARG A 150 22.18 15.46 -9.10
CA ARG A 150 21.89 15.85 -7.71
C ARG A 150 22.74 15.10 -6.68
N GLY A 151 23.94 14.67 -7.10
CA GLY A 151 24.89 13.93 -6.27
C GLY A 151 24.80 12.42 -6.47
N VAL A 152 25.82 11.72 -6.01
CA VAL A 152 25.98 10.26 -6.18
C VAL A 152 25.68 9.46 -4.90
N GLU A 153 25.74 10.12 -3.73
CA GLU A 153 25.49 9.47 -2.44
C GLU A 153 24.05 9.68 -2.03
N ALA A 154 23.34 8.59 -1.79
CA ALA A 154 22.05 8.62 -1.09
C ALA A 154 22.28 9.05 0.37
N GLY A 155 21.33 9.73 0.97
CA GLY A 155 21.37 10.06 2.40
C GLY A 155 21.43 8.80 3.25
N ASP A 156 21.93 8.94 4.48
CA ASP A 156 22.05 7.85 5.43
C ASP A 156 20.66 7.25 5.76
N LEU A 157 20.55 5.94 5.65
CA LEU A 157 19.33 5.16 5.92
C LEU A 157 18.83 5.33 7.36
N GLU A 158 19.73 5.57 8.33
CA GLU A 158 19.31 5.85 9.72
C GLU A 158 18.51 7.14 9.85
N THR A 159 18.73 8.11 8.97
CA THR A 159 17.94 9.34 8.93
C THR A 159 16.64 9.20 8.15
N PHE A 160 16.53 8.20 7.28
CA PHE A 160 15.33 7.86 6.52
C PHE A 160 14.17 7.46 7.42
N ASP A 161 14.44 6.66 8.44
CA ASP A 161 13.49 6.22 9.47
C ASP A 161 12.83 7.40 10.22
N SER A 162 13.50 8.57 10.24
CA SER A 162 12.98 9.76 10.90
C SER A 162 11.90 10.50 10.10
N PHE A 163 11.79 10.26 8.79
CA PHE A 163 10.82 10.87 7.90
C PHE A 163 9.63 9.96 7.56
N GLY A 164 9.61 8.73 8.10
CA GLY A 164 8.49 7.79 7.94
C GLY A 164 8.34 7.22 6.54
N VAL A 165 9.41 7.23 5.75
CA VAL A 165 9.48 6.51 4.48
C VAL A 165 10.18 5.18 4.79
N ASP A 166 9.46 4.07 4.68
CA ASP A 166 10.02 2.74 4.92
C ASP A 166 10.90 2.31 3.75
N GLU A 167 12.01 1.61 4.04
CA GLU A 167 12.87 0.98 3.03
C GLU A 167 12.08 0.03 2.11
N GLU A 168 11.00 -0.56 2.63
CA GLU A 168 10.11 -1.47 1.91
C GLU A 168 9.30 -0.79 0.80
N ASP A 169 9.16 0.53 0.80
CA ASP A 169 8.50 1.24 -0.30
C ASP A 169 9.36 1.26 -1.59
N PHE A 170 10.63 0.80 -1.55
CA PHE A 170 11.53 0.75 -2.69
C PHE A 170 11.78 -0.67 -3.23
N GLU A 171 11.52 -1.71 -2.47
CA GLU A 171 11.57 -3.10 -2.93
C GLU A 171 10.16 -3.61 -3.21
N LEU A 172 9.50 -3.06 -4.22
CA LEU A 172 8.48 -3.77 -4.96
C LEU A 172 9.21 -4.69 -5.95
N ASP A 173 9.79 -5.76 -5.44
CA ASP A 173 10.13 -6.93 -6.26
C ASP A 173 8.81 -7.63 -6.59
N LEU A 174 8.05 -6.99 -7.47
CA LEU A 174 6.87 -7.60 -8.06
C LEU A 174 7.38 -8.52 -9.17
N ASP A 175 7.55 -9.78 -8.85
CA ASP A 175 7.67 -10.81 -9.87
C ASP A 175 6.32 -10.92 -10.58
N PHE A 176 6.20 -10.22 -11.70
CA PHE A 176 4.98 -10.20 -12.51
C PHE A 176 4.73 -11.56 -13.18
N ASP A 177 5.72 -12.45 -13.23
CA ASP A 177 5.59 -13.79 -13.82
C ASP A 177 4.86 -14.78 -12.86
N GLU A 178 4.80 -14.47 -11.55
CA GLU A 178 4.03 -15.24 -10.57
C GLU A 178 2.54 -14.88 -10.50
N ILE A 179 2.10 -13.85 -11.20
CA ILE A 179 0.68 -13.45 -11.22
C ILE A 179 -0.07 -14.43 -12.13
N GLN A 180 -0.63 -15.48 -11.56
CA GLN A 180 -1.55 -16.36 -12.28
C GLN A 180 -2.74 -15.53 -12.78
N GLU A 181 -2.91 -15.49 -14.12
CA GLU A 181 -4.11 -14.96 -14.74
C GLU A 181 -5.29 -15.88 -14.36
N LEU A 182 -6.13 -15.39 -13.47
CA LEU A 182 -7.46 -15.97 -13.30
C LEU A 182 -8.31 -15.41 -14.44
N GLU A 183 -8.53 -16.23 -15.47
CA GLU A 183 -9.55 -15.94 -16.48
C GLU A 183 -10.94 -16.00 -15.80
N PHE A 184 -11.73 -14.92 -15.96
CA PHE A 184 -13.13 -14.82 -15.55
C PHE A 184 -14.04 -14.98 -16.75
#